data_15b1a34bb40b640d639d2e3797b1509d
#
_entry.id   15b1a34bb40b640d639d2e3797b1509d
#
_cell.length_a   1.000
_cell.length_b   1.000
_cell.length_c   1.000
_cell.angle_alpha   90.00
_cell.angle_beta   90.00
_cell.angle_gamma   90.00
#
_symmetry.space_group_name_H-M   'P 1'
#
loop_
_entity.id
_entity.type
_entity.pdbx_description
1 polymer ?
#
loop_
_entity_poly.entity_id
_entity_poly.type
_entity_poly.pdbx_seq_one_letter_code
_entity_poly.pdbx_strand_id
1 'polypeptide(L)'
;MGFDTSGLLPLSDALQGMLEQLACCCDSEQQPLPEALGRVLASDIASPLAVPPFDNSAMDGYAVRLADLASGTPLIMAGKAFAGQPYQGEWPAGHCVRIMTGAPVPAGTDAVVMQEETQADGDRITFLAQPEPGQNIRRAGSDIGKGACVLPAGTRLTPREMPLLASLGVATVPVRRPLKVAIFSTGDELKPVGTPLAHGDIYDSNRYGVRAMLARMGCDCLDLGIIPDDPAQLRAAFIRADEEADVLITTGGVSVGEADFTKQLLDELGEIGFWKLAIKPGKPFAFGRLPRAWFFGLPGNPVSAMVTFDQLVQPALAKLAGQRFERPLQLQAIAAEPLKKSPGRLDFQRGIMSQGPNGLEVRSTGSQDSAVFSSLSQANCYIVLERERGRVAVGETVTVEPFGGLLL
;
A
#
# COMPACT_ATOMS: atom_id res chain seq x y z
N MET A 1 7.00 29.21 -6.64
CA MET A 1 6.94 29.35 -8.11
C MET A 1 5.50 29.27 -8.53
N GLY A 2 4.92 30.38 -9.03
CA GLY A 2 3.55 30.37 -9.55
C GLY A 2 3.49 29.60 -10.85
N PHE A 3 2.69 28.55 -10.90
CA PHE A 3 2.37 27.89 -12.16
C PHE A 3 1.51 28.84 -12.99
N ASP A 4 1.85 29.00 -14.29
CA ASP A 4 0.99 29.71 -15.23
C ASP A 4 -0.34 28.95 -15.36
N THR A 5 -1.41 29.53 -14.79
CA THR A 5 -2.75 28.91 -14.73
C THR A 5 -3.62 29.26 -15.95
N SER A 6 -3.06 29.87 -16.99
CA SER A 6 -3.80 30.23 -18.21
C SER A 6 -4.23 29.00 -19.03
N GLY A 7 -3.61 27.83 -18.81
CA GLY A 7 -3.89 26.56 -19.46
C GLY A 7 -4.41 25.45 -18.53
N LEU A 8 -4.72 24.27 -19.11
CA LEU A 8 -4.99 23.06 -18.35
C LEU A 8 -3.67 22.38 -17.95
N LEU A 9 -3.42 22.24 -16.64
CA LEU A 9 -2.20 21.61 -16.10
C LEU A 9 -2.29 20.07 -16.24
N PRO A 10 -1.31 19.40 -16.87
CA PRO A 10 -1.25 17.93 -16.89
C PRO A 10 -1.21 17.34 -15.49
N LEU A 11 -1.84 16.16 -15.30
CA LEU A 11 -1.87 15.48 -14.00
C LEU A 11 -0.46 15.14 -13.50
N SER A 12 0.42 14.68 -14.39
CA SER A 12 1.83 14.37 -14.08
C SER A 12 2.57 15.56 -13.47
N ASP A 13 2.39 16.72 -14.10
CA ASP A 13 3.09 17.95 -13.72
C ASP A 13 2.54 18.51 -12.41
N ALA A 14 1.20 18.44 -12.23
CA ALA A 14 0.54 18.80 -10.98
C ALA A 14 1.04 17.91 -9.82
N LEU A 15 1.05 16.60 -10.03
CA LEU A 15 1.50 15.64 -9.01
C LEU A 15 2.98 15.83 -8.68
N GLN A 16 3.83 15.96 -9.69
CA GLN A 16 5.26 16.17 -9.48
C GLN A 16 5.52 17.46 -8.71
N GLY A 17 4.98 18.58 -9.19
CA GLY A 17 5.19 19.90 -8.56
C GLY A 17 4.62 19.99 -7.13
N MET A 18 3.56 19.23 -6.84
CA MET A 18 3.03 19.07 -5.49
C MET A 18 3.96 18.23 -4.62
N LEU A 19 4.38 17.07 -5.09
CA LEU A 19 5.24 16.18 -4.34
C LEU A 19 6.62 16.79 -4.04
N GLU A 20 7.18 17.61 -4.93
CA GLU A 20 8.46 18.30 -4.70
C GLU A 20 8.42 19.26 -3.50
N GLN A 21 7.26 19.81 -3.18
CA GLN A 21 7.07 20.72 -2.05
C GLN A 21 6.87 20.00 -0.71
N LEU A 22 6.46 18.71 -0.74
CA LEU A 22 6.08 17.96 0.44
C LEU A 22 7.27 17.21 1.04
N ALA A 23 7.31 17.18 2.36
CA ALA A 23 8.21 16.34 3.16
C ALA A 23 7.45 15.63 4.27
N CYS A 24 7.97 14.52 4.78
CA CYS A 24 7.37 13.84 5.92
C CYS A 24 7.27 14.77 7.13
N CYS A 25 6.07 14.88 7.70
CA CYS A 25 5.78 15.71 8.87
C CYS A 25 5.40 14.90 10.12
N CYS A 26 5.40 13.57 10.04
CA CYS A 26 5.03 12.69 11.15
C CYS A 26 6.25 12.27 11.96
N ASP A 27 6.18 12.46 13.28
CA ASP A 27 7.20 12.01 14.21
C ASP A 27 7.25 10.48 14.29
N SER A 28 8.38 9.96 14.80
CA SER A 28 8.57 8.55 15.08
C SER A 28 8.13 8.20 16.49
N GLU A 29 7.46 7.05 16.64
CA GLU A 29 7.11 6.46 17.92
C GLU A 29 7.39 4.96 17.92
N GLN A 30 7.54 4.35 19.09
CA GLN A 30 7.68 2.90 19.23
C GLN A 30 6.31 2.27 19.41
N GLN A 31 6.01 1.25 18.60
CA GLN A 31 4.73 0.54 18.64
C GLN A 31 4.96 -0.96 18.84
N PRO A 32 4.23 -1.63 19.77
CA PRO A 32 4.21 -3.09 19.83
C PRO A 32 3.84 -3.71 18.49
N LEU A 33 4.53 -4.79 18.10
CA LEU A 33 4.33 -5.42 16.79
C LEU A 33 2.85 -5.75 16.48
N PRO A 34 2.04 -6.32 17.40
CA PRO A 34 0.64 -6.63 17.11
C PRO A 34 -0.22 -5.40 16.75
N GLU A 35 0.16 -4.22 17.25
CA GLU A 35 -0.56 -2.96 17.05
C GLU A 35 -0.01 -2.14 15.87
N ALA A 36 1.07 -2.62 15.25
CA ALA A 36 1.77 -1.91 14.18
C ALA A 36 1.17 -2.14 12.78
N LEU A 37 0.15 -3.00 12.65
CA LEU A 37 -0.51 -3.24 11.37
C LEU A 37 -1.07 -1.93 10.76
N GLY A 38 -0.75 -1.68 9.48
CA GLY A 38 -1.16 -0.47 8.77
C GLY A 38 -0.29 0.76 9.03
N ARG A 39 0.65 0.70 10.01
CA ARG A 39 1.58 1.79 10.32
C ARG A 39 2.73 1.84 9.30
N VAL A 40 3.40 2.97 9.23
CA VAL A 40 4.54 3.22 8.33
C VAL A 40 5.83 3.18 9.13
N LEU A 41 6.82 2.39 8.72
CA LEU A 41 8.12 2.33 9.38
C LEU A 41 8.86 3.68 9.30
N ALA A 42 9.33 4.15 10.44
CA ALA A 42 10.08 5.40 10.54
C ALA A 42 11.56 5.24 10.21
N SER A 43 12.11 4.03 10.38
CA SER A 43 13.51 3.68 10.05
C SER A 43 13.60 2.26 9.51
N ASP A 44 14.74 1.93 8.91
CA ASP A 44 15.04 0.59 8.45
C ASP A 44 15.02 -0.40 9.60
N ILE A 45 14.52 -1.61 9.35
CA ILE A 45 14.62 -2.74 10.28
C ILE A 45 15.73 -3.66 9.80
N ALA A 46 16.78 -3.74 10.62
CA ALA A 46 17.86 -4.71 10.42
C ALA A 46 17.58 -5.99 11.20
N SER A 47 17.86 -7.15 10.61
CA SER A 47 17.68 -8.43 11.28
C SER A 47 18.60 -8.58 12.50
N PRO A 48 18.09 -8.80 13.71
CA PRO A 48 18.91 -9.01 14.91
C PRO A 48 19.61 -10.37 14.93
N LEU A 49 19.16 -11.32 14.10
CA LEU A 49 19.65 -12.68 14.04
C LEU A 49 19.72 -13.18 12.59
N ALA A 50 20.39 -14.30 12.38
CA ALA A 50 20.36 -15.03 11.11
C ALA A 50 19.08 -15.87 11.00
N VAL A 51 18.53 -16.03 9.78
CA VAL A 51 17.40 -16.93 9.50
C VAL A 51 17.83 -17.93 8.43
N PRO A 52 17.80 -19.23 8.71
CA PRO A 52 17.61 -19.83 10.04
C PRO A 52 18.78 -19.48 11.00
N PRO A 53 18.58 -19.55 12.33
CA PRO A 53 19.62 -19.14 13.29
C PRO A 53 20.77 -20.16 13.45
N PHE A 54 20.62 -21.37 12.91
CA PHE A 54 21.60 -22.45 12.91
C PHE A 54 21.43 -23.32 11.66
N ASP A 55 22.46 -24.09 11.31
CA ASP A 55 22.36 -25.08 10.26
C ASP A 55 21.31 -26.13 10.63
N ASN A 56 20.34 -26.40 9.74
CA ASN A 56 19.26 -27.34 9.99
C ASN A 56 19.01 -28.27 8.80
N SER A 57 18.36 -29.39 9.07
CA SER A 57 18.00 -30.32 8.02
C SER A 57 16.85 -29.79 7.15
N ALA A 58 17.02 -29.89 5.84
CA ALA A 58 15.96 -29.60 4.87
C ALA A 58 14.94 -30.73 4.72
N MET A 59 15.34 -31.96 5.10
CA MET A 59 14.59 -33.20 4.90
C MET A 59 14.60 -34.08 6.15
N ASP A 60 13.67 -35.02 6.21
CA ASP A 60 13.69 -36.13 7.16
C ASP A 60 14.66 -37.18 6.64
N GLY A 61 15.63 -37.58 7.47
CA GLY A 61 16.67 -38.46 7.00
C GLY A 61 17.70 -38.78 8.07
N TYR A 62 18.95 -38.90 7.62
CA TYR A 62 20.08 -39.22 8.47
C TYR A 62 21.23 -38.27 8.20
N ALA A 63 21.72 -37.63 9.25
CA ALA A 63 22.95 -36.84 9.24
C ALA A 63 24.15 -37.79 9.18
N VAL A 64 25.05 -37.56 8.21
CA VAL A 64 26.18 -38.44 7.91
C VAL A 64 27.48 -37.66 7.72
N ARG A 65 28.60 -38.33 7.94
CA ARG A 65 29.90 -37.89 7.44
C ARG A 65 30.20 -38.68 6.15
N LEU A 66 30.64 -37.99 5.14
CA LEU A 66 30.95 -38.61 3.83
C LEU A 66 32.03 -39.67 3.95
N ALA A 67 33.01 -39.48 4.83
CA ALA A 67 34.06 -40.43 5.08
C ALA A 67 33.52 -41.79 5.58
N ASP A 68 32.45 -41.79 6.38
CA ASP A 68 31.84 -43.01 6.91
C ASP A 68 31.06 -43.80 5.84
N LEU A 69 30.60 -43.12 4.78
CA LEU A 69 29.88 -43.73 3.65
C LEU A 69 30.82 -44.38 2.62
N ALA A 70 32.11 -44.00 2.59
CA ALA A 70 33.06 -44.44 1.56
C ALA A 70 33.25 -45.95 1.52
N SER A 71 33.04 -46.65 2.63
CA SER A 71 33.16 -48.11 2.71
C SER A 71 31.97 -48.89 2.16
N GLY A 72 30.81 -48.23 1.95
CA GLY A 72 29.54 -48.85 1.58
C GLY A 72 28.94 -49.76 2.68
N THR A 73 29.49 -49.73 3.90
CA THR A 73 28.97 -50.53 5.03
C THR A 73 27.79 -49.76 5.70
N PRO A 74 26.79 -50.52 6.21
CA PRO A 74 25.71 -49.89 6.98
C PRO A 74 26.24 -49.14 8.19
N LEU A 75 25.72 -47.90 8.44
CA LEU A 75 26.08 -47.13 9.63
C LEU A 75 25.11 -47.48 10.78
N ILE A 76 25.56 -47.30 12.01
CA ILE A 76 24.76 -47.51 13.23
C ILE A 76 24.11 -46.18 13.62
N MET A 77 22.82 -46.19 13.93
CA MET A 77 22.11 -45.00 14.42
C MET A 77 22.57 -44.68 15.87
N ALA A 78 23.29 -43.59 16.03
CA ALA A 78 23.76 -43.13 17.35
C ALA A 78 22.66 -42.43 18.19
N GLY A 79 21.66 -41.91 17.52
CA GLY A 79 20.56 -41.19 18.19
C GLY A 79 19.67 -40.41 17.22
N LYS A 80 18.90 -39.51 17.78
CA LYS A 80 17.88 -38.74 17.03
C LYS A 80 18.00 -37.26 17.32
N ALA A 81 17.77 -36.40 16.30
CA ALA A 81 17.66 -34.96 16.40
C ALA A 81 16.28 -34.54 15.91
N PHE A 82 15.57 -33.71 16.69
CA PHE A 82 14.27 -33.16 16.37
C PHE A 82 14.32 -31.63 16.42
N ALA A 83 13.36 -30.97 15.78
CA ALA A 83 13.16 -29.54 15.96
C ALA A 83 12.90 -29.24 17.46
N GLY A 84 13.66 -28.31 18.03
CA GLY A 84 13.62 -28.02 19.47
C GLY A 84 14.33 -29.02 20.38
N GLN A 85 14.80 -30.15 19.86
CA GLN A 85 15.54 -31.18 20.61
C GLN A 85 16.78 -31.62 19.80
N PRO A 86 17.87 -30.78 19.83
CA PRO A 86 19.07 -31.12 19.10
C PRO A 86 19.74 -32.40 19.65
N TYR A 87 20.40 -33.13 18.79
CA TYR A 87 21.26 -34.23 19.23
C TYR A 87 22.40 -33.67 20.07
N GLN A 88 22.58 -34.22 21.29
CA GLN A 88 23.64 -33.81 22.21
C GLN A 88 24.68 -34.91 22.33
N GLY A 89 25.90 -34.55 22.11
CA GLY A 89 27.04 -35.46 22.26
C GLY A 89 27.81 -35.69 20.96
N GLU A 90 28.93 -36.39 21.13
CA GLU A 90 29.75 -36.85 20.02
C GLU A 90 29.20 -38.18 19.50
N TRP A 91 29.26 -38.38 18.20
CA TRP A 91 28.89 -39.65 17.58
C TRP A 91 30.14 -40.32 16.96
N PRO A 92 30.36 -41.63 17.23
CA PRO A 92 31.56 -42.32 16.76
C PRO A 92 31.63 -42.43 15.24
N ALA A 93 32.82 -42.74 14.69
CA ALA A 93 32.95 -43.11 13.29
C ALA A 93 32.10 -44.36 12.98
N GLY A 94 31.60 -44.47 11.75
CA GLY A 94 30.68 -45.54 11.36
C GLY A 94 29.25 -45.39 11.91
N HIS A 95 28.86 -44.22 12.41
CA HIS A 95 27.50 -43.95 12.89
C HIS A 95 26.84 -42.83 12.10
N CYS A 96 25.51 -42.78 12.17
CA CYS A 96 24.66 -41.69 11.66
C CYS A 96 23.69 -41.21 12.73
N VAL A 97 23.12 -40.04 12.56
CA VAL A 97 22.08 -39.50 13.47
C VAL A 97 20.78 -39.35 12.69
N ARG A 98 19.73 -39.98 13.17
CA ARG A 98 18.37 -39.76 12.62
C ARG A 98 18.00 -38.31 12.82
N ILE A 99 17.65 -37.57 11.76
CA ILE A 99 17.34 -36.15 11.80
C ILE A 99 16.01 -35.87 11.12
N MET A 100 15.23 -34.97 11.69
CA MET A 100 13.98 -34.52 11.12
C MET A 100 14.13 -33.10 10.53
N THR A 101 13.28 -32.78 9.59
CA THR A 101 13.24 -31.45 8.96
C THR A 101 13.18 -30.34 10.01
N GLY A 102 14.02 -29.32 9.87
CA GLY A 102 14.14 -28.20 10.79
C GLY A 102 14.95 -28.48 12.06
N ALA A 103 15.37 -29.72 12.30
CA ALA A 103 16.24 -30.04 13.43
C ALA A 103 17.66 -29.48 13.21
N PRO A 104 18.32 -28.97 14.27
CA PRO A 104 19.72 -28.57 14.19
C PRO A 104 20.60 -29.71 13.73
N VAL A 105 21.49 -29.45 12.77
CA VAL A 105 22.43 -30.44 12.24
C VAL A 105 23.51 -30.70 13.28
N PRO A 106 23.77 -31.97 13.66
CA PRO A 106 24.84 -32.29 14.60
C PRO A 106 26.21 -31.84 14.11
N ALA A 107 27.09 -31.45 15.03
CA ALA A 107 28.45 -31.06 14.69
C ALA A 107 29.18 -32.18 13.94
N GLY A 108 29.95 -31.84 12.91
CA GLY A 108 30.67 -32.78 12.09
C GLY A 108 29.86 -33.51 11.01
N THR A 109 28.61 -33.11 10.80
CA THR A 109 27.79 -33.60 9.67
C THR A 109 28.24 -32.93 8.37
N ASP A 110 28.49 -33.76 7.35
CA ASP A 110 28.81 -33.30 5.99
C ASP A 110 27.56 -33.17 5.09
N ALA A 111 26.55 -34.05 5.30
CA ALA A 111 25.32 -34.06 4.53
C ALA A 111 24.17 -34.73 5.30
N VAL A 112 22.95 -34.51 4.83
CA VAL A 112 21.77 -35.28 5.26
C VAL A 112 21.26 -36.09 4.06
N VAL A 113 21.15 -37.42 4.25
CA VAL A 113 20.56 -38.36 3.28
C VAL A 113 19.10 -38.53 3.63
N MET A 114 18.21 -38.38 2.64
CA MET A 114 16.75 -38.54 2.85
C MET A 114 16.46 -40.01 3.26
N GLN A 115 15.46 -40.19 4.10
CA GLN A 115 15.05 -41.51 4.54
C GLN A 115 14.62 -42.43 3.39
N GLU A 116 14.09 -41.89 2.31
CA GLU A 116 13.68 -42.58 1.09
C GLU A 116 14.88 -43.19 0.33
N GLU A 117 16.08 -42.67 0.57
CA GLU A 117 17.34 -43.12 0.00
C GLU A 117 18.09 -44.05 0.96
N THR A 118 17.40 -44.61 1.95
CA THR A 118 17.98 -45.51 2.96
C THR A 118 17.14 -46.76 3.21
N GLN A 119 17.77 -47.80 3.71
CA GLN A 119 17.09 -48.98 4.25
C GLN A 119 17.51 -49.18 5.70
N ALA A 120 16.54 -49.21 6.60
CA ALA A 120 16.75 -49.40 8.03
C ALA A 120 16.46 -50.88 8.41
N ASP A 121 17.41 -51.49 9.11
CA ASP A 121 17.23 -52.78 9.78
C ASP A 121 17.62 -52.62 11.26
N GLY A 122 16.60 -52.30 12.08
CA GLY A 122 16.82 -51.86 13.45
C GLY A 122 17.62 -50.55 13.49
N ASP A 123 18.76 -50.58 14.20
CA ASP A 123 19.66 -49.42 14.29
C ASP A 123 20.71 -49.38 13.16
N ARG A 124 20.71 -50.37 12.24
CA ARG A 124 21.61 -50.41 11.09
C ARG A 124 20.95 -49.75 9.88
N ILE A 125 21.62 -48.74 9.31
CA ILE A 125 21.11 -47.94 8.20
C ILE A 125 22.01 -48.15 6.99
N THR A 126 21.45 -48.68 5.92
CA THR A 126 22.11 -48.82 4.62
C THR A 126 21.74 -47.62 3.75
N PHE A 127 22.71 -46.94 3.17
CA PHE A 127 22.52 -45.79 2.29
C PHE A 127 22.58 -46.26 0.84
N LEU A 128 21.53 -45.90 0.06
CA LEU A 128 21.39 -46.31 -1.35
C LEU A 128 21.99 -45.27 -2.32
N ALA A 129 22.27 -44.08 -1.82
CA ALA A 129 22.87 -42.98 -2.57
C ALA A 129 24.07 -42.39 -1.81
N GLN A 130 25.03 -41.86 -2.55
CA GLN A 130 26.10 -41.04 -1.98
C GLN A 130 25.74 -39.56 -2.12
N PRO A 131 25.58 -38.84 -1.01
CA PRO A 131 25.23 -37.43 -1.04
C PRO A 131 26.43 -36.55 -1.38
N GLU A 132 26.16 -35.36 -1.92
CA GLU A 132 27.16 -34.32 -2.08
C GLU A 132 27.41 -33.57 -0.74
N PRO A 133 28.59 -32.95 -0.56
CA PRO A 133 28.85 -32.08 0.60
C PRO A 133 27.82 -31.01 0.75
N GLY A 134 27.21 -30.90 1.94
CA GLY A 134 26.16 -29.90 2.23
C GLY A 134 24.76 -30.27 1.73
N GLN A 135 24.60 -31.43 1.10
CA GLN A 135 23.28 -31.85 0.60
C GLN A 135 22.25 -31.89 1.73
N ASN A 136 21.05 -31.32 1.46
CA ASN A 136 19.92 -31.23 2.39
C ASN A 136 20.23 -30.51 3.72
N ILE A 137 21.24 -29.66 3.76
CA ILE A 137 21.53 -28.77 4.91
C ILE A 137 21.20 -27.35 4.54
N ARG A 138 20.24 -26.73 5.25
CA ARG A 138 20.00 -25.29 5.19
C ARG A 138 20.98 -24.61 6.12
N ARG A 139 21.83 -23.77 5.56
CA ARG A 139 22.85 -23.04 6.33
C ARG A 139 22.25 -21.91 7.13
N ALA A 140 22.82 -21.64 8.29
CA ALA A 140 22.49 -20.45 9.08
C ALA A 140 22.59 -19.18 8.21
N GLY A 141 21.55 -18.34 8.24
CA GLY A 141 21.50 -17.12 7.47
C GLY A 141 21.27 -17.27 5.97
N SER A 142 20.92 -18.45 5.48
CA SER A 142 20.67 -18.67 4.05
C SER A 142 19.46 -17.93 3.50
N ASP A 143 18.51 -17.54 4.34
CA ASP A 143 17.37 -16.69 3.99
C ASP A 143 17.69 -15.23 4.33
N ILE A 144 18.00 -14.96 5.61
CA ILE A 144 18.30 -13.61 6.08
C ILE A 144 19.58 -13.63 6.91
N GLY A 145 20.58 -12.86 6.49
CA GLY A 145 21.81 -12.66 7.25
C GLY A 145 21.57 -11.73 8.46
N LYS A 146 22.28 -11.99 9.58
CA LYS A 146 22.28 -11.07 10.72
C LYS A 146 22.77 -9.68 10.28
N GLY A 147 22.03 -8.63 10.63
CA GLY A 147 22.33 -7.24 10.25
C GLY A 147 21.81 -6.83 8.87
N ALA A 148 21.25 -7.77 8.06
CA ALA A 148 20.64 -7.40 6.80
C ALA A 148 19.41 -6.51 7.00
N CYS A 149 19.27 -5.47 6.17
CA CYS A 149 18.04 -4.68 6.15
C CYS A 149 16.91 -5.53 5.56
N VAL A 150 15.89 -5.83 6.36
CA VAL A 150 14.76 -6.67 5.96
C VAL A 150 13.55 -5.86 5.51
N LEU A 151 13.34 -4.71 6.11
CA LEU A 151 12.29 -3.76 5.73
C LEU A 151 12.85 -2.35 5.80
N PRO A 152 12.82 -1.60 4.70
CA PRO A 152 13.30 -0.22 4.70
C PRO A 152 12.29 0.77 5.29
N ALA A 153 12.77 1.90 5.76
CA ALA A 153 11.94 3.04 6.18
C ALA A 153 10.92 3.41 5.09
N GLY A 154 9.73 3.83 5.52
CA GLY A 154 8.62 4.15 4.63
C GLY A 154 7.80 2.93 4.18
N THR A 155 8.16 1.72 4.57
CA THR A 155 7.34 0.53 4.34
C THR A 155 6.08 0.61 5.20
N ARG A 156 4.90 0.47 4.57
CA ARG A 156 3.64 0.27 5.29
C ARG A 156 3.51 -1.19 5.69
N LEU A 157 3.32 -1.45 6.97
CA LEU A 157 3.19 -2.80 7.51
C LEU A 157 1.83 -3.40 7.13
N THR A 158 1.84 -4.44 6.32
CA THR A 158 0.67 -5.23 5.91
C THR A 158 0.74 -6.62 6.53
N PRO A 159 -0.27 -7.48 6.38
CA PRO A 159 -0.20 -8.86 6.87
C PRO A 159 1.01 -9.67 6.38
N ARG A 160 1.71 -9.25 5.31
CA ARG A 160 2.91 -9.93 4.80
C ARG A 160 4.16 -9.65 5.63
N GLU A 161 4.29 -8.43 6.14
CA GLU A 161 5.48 -8.00 6.90
C GLU A 161 5.41 -8.47 8.37
N MET A 162 4.21 -8.68 8.90
CA MET A 162 4.01 -9.06 10.30
C MET A 162 4.70 -10.40 10.66
N PRO A 163 4.49 -11.52 9.93
CA PRO A 163 5.16 -12.78 10.25
C PRO A 163 6.68 -12.70 10.05
N LEU A 164 7.16 -11.90 9.10
CA LEU A 164 8.60 -11.68 8.92
C LEU A 164 9.21 -11.06 10.19
N LEU A 165 8.66 -9.94 10.67
CA LEU A 165 9.14 -9.28 11.89
C LEU A 165 9.04 -10.18 13.13
N ALA A 166 7.96 -10.95 13.24
CA ALA A 166 7.78 -11.90 14.32
C ALA A 166 8.83 -13.02 14.30
N SER A 167 9.18 -13.55 13.11
CA SER A 167 10.22 -14.59 12.96
C SER A 167 11.63 -14.11 13.35
N LEU A 168 11.84 -12.80 13.30
CA LEU A 168 13.07 -12.14 13.75
C LEU A 168 13.08 -11.81 15.24
N GLY A 169 11.99 -12.10 15.97
CA GLY A 169 11.87 -11.76 17.39
C GLY A 169 11.71 -10.26 17.66
N VAL A 170 11.26 -9.48 16.66
CA VAL A 170 11.04 -8.04 16.79
C VAL A 170 9.73 -7.80 17.54
N ALA A 171 9.81 -7.39 18.80
CA ALA A 171 8.64 -7.16 19.65
C ALA A 171 8.03 -5.76 19.48
N THR A 172 8.84 -4.77 19.12
CA THR A 172 8.43 -3.38 18.90
C THR A 172 9.09 -2.83 17.65
N VAL A 173 8.42 -1.94 16.95
CA VAL A 173 8.90 -1.32 15.73
C VAL A 173 8.80 0.20 15.78
N PRO A 174 9.80 0.93 15.25
CA PRO A 174 9.72 2.37 15.08
C PRO A 174 8.78 2.69 13.92
N VAL A 175 7.68 3.36 14.20
CA VAL A 175 6.69 3.74 13.19
C VAL A 175 6.43 5.24 13.19
N ARG A 176 5.91 5.77 12.10
CA ARG A 176 5.42 7.15 12.03
C ARG A 176 4.09 7.25 12.77
N ARG A 177 3.87 8.35 13.54
CA ARG A 177 2.53 8.62 14.06
C ARG A 177 1.51 8.76 12.92
N PRO A 178 0.22 8.51 13.14
CA PRO A 178 -0.80 8.79 12.15
C PRO A 178 -0.77 10.26 11.69
N LEU A 179 -0.96 10.47 10.38
CA LEU A 179 -1.12 11.81 9.83
C LEU A 179 -2.49 12.36 10.29
N LYS A 180 -2.51 13.53 10.90
CA LYS A 180 -3.75 14.19 11.32
C LYS A 180 -4.34 14.99 10.17
N VAL A 181 -5.56 14.67 9.77
CA VAL A 181 -6.24 15.28 8.63
C VAL A 181 -7.56 15.86 9.07
N ALA A 182 -7.70 17.19 9.03
CA ALA A 182 -8.98 17.86 9.18
C ALA A 182 -9.75 17.82 7.86
N ILE A 183 -11.06 17.65 7.94
CA ILE A 183 -11.95 17.68 6.77
C ILE A 183 -13.25 18.43 7.07
N PHE A 184 -13.69 19.24 6.12
CA PHE A 184 -15.05 19.77 6.10
C PHE A 184 -15.60 19.89 4.68
N SER A 185 -16.93 19.97 4.58
CA SER A 185 -17.64 20.34 3.36
C SER A 185 -18.18 21.75 3.47
N THR A 186 -18.22 22.50 2.35
CA THR A 186 -18.90 23.77 2.28
C THR A 186 -19.88 23.80 1.10
N GLY A 187 -21.00 24.50 1.32
CA GLY A 187 -22.12 24.63 0.39
C GLY A 187 -23.43 24.72 1.16
N ASP A 188 -24.22 25.78 0.93
CA ASP A 188 -25.49 26.03 1.63
C ASP A 188 -26.55 24.96 1.29
N GLU A 189 -26.41 24.29 0.14
CA GLU A 189 -27.24 23.17 -0.29
C GLU A 189 -27.01 21.90 0.51
N LEU A 190 -25.87 21.78 1.21
CA LEU A 190 -25.49 20.54 1.90
C LEU A 190 -26.23 20.35 3.21
N LYS A 191 -26.76 19.15 3.42
CA LYS A 191 -27.42 18.75 4.66
C LYS A 191 -26.79 17.49 5.25
N PRO A 192 -26.80 17.37 6.59
CA PRO A 192 -26.36 16.15 7.25
C PRO A 192 -27.20 14.93 6.83
N VAL A 193 -26.55 13.78 6.70
CA VAL A 193 -27.25 12.51 6.42
C VAL A 193 -28.28 12.22 7.53
N GLY A 194 -29.48 11.81 7.12
CA GLY A 194 -30.58 11.49 8.04
C GLY A 194 -31.50 12.67 8.35
N THR A 195 -31.21 13.89 7.88
CA THR A 195 -32.14 15.04 7.99
C THR A 195 -33.08 15.10 6.80
N PRO A 196 -34.33 15.61 6.95
CA PRO A 196 -35.20 15.85 5.82
C PRO A 196 -34.59 16.90 4.86
N LEU A 197 -34.71 16.67 3.55
CA LEU A 197 -34.29 17.62 2.52
C LEU A 197 -35.43 18.58 2.14
N ALA A 198 -35.14 19.85 2.05
CA ALA A 198 -35.98 20.83 1.38
C ALA A 198 -35.68 20.85 -0.13
N HIS A 199 -36.48 21.61 -0.89
CA HIS A 199 -36.22 21.76 -2.32
C HIS A 199 -34.91 22.52 -2.56
N GLY A 200 -33.99 21.87 -3.28
CA GLY A 200 -32.64 22.39 -3.54
C GLY A 200 -31.57 21.82 -2.62
N ASP A 201 -31.92 21.16 -1.52
CA ASP A 201 -30.94 20.51 -0.64
C ASP A 201 -30.44 19.18 -1.19
N ILE A 202 -29.19 18.85 -0.87
CA ILE A 202 -28.59 17.53 -1.11
C ILE A 202 -27.84 17.04 0.14
N TYR A 203 -27.64 15.73 0.27
CA TYR A 203 -26.80 15.21 1.35
C TYR A 203 -25.32 15.39 1.05
N ASP A 204 -24.57 15.73 2.10
CA ASP A 204 -23.11 15.76 2.07
C ASP A 204 -22.56 14.32 1.95
N SER A 205 -22.31 13.88 0.72
CA SER A 205 -21.78 12.54 0.44
C SER A 205 -20.26 12.51 0.30
N ASN A 206 -19.65 13.60 -0.16
CA ASN A 206 -18.21 13.66 -0.46
C ASN A 206 -17.37 13.45 0.78
N ARG A 207 -17.72 14.11 1.88
CA ARG A 207 -17.00 14.01 3.15
C ARG A 207 -16.99 12.57 3.69
N TYR A 208 -18.09 11.82 3.53
CA TYR A 208 -18.13 10.40 3.92
C TYR A 208 -17.18 9.55 3.08
N GLY A 209 -17.14 9.76 1.76
CA GLY A 209 -16.22 9.06 0.87
C GLY A 209 -14.76 9.34 1.21
N VAL A 210 -14.40 10.64 1.35
CA VAL A 210 -13.04 11.06 1.69
C VAL A 210 -12.62 10.53 3.08
N ARG A 211 -13.51 10.61 4.09
CA ARG A 211 -13.24 10.04 5.42
C ARG A 211 -12.98 8.54 5.38
N ALA A 212 -13.73 7.79 4.58
CA ALA A 212 -13.50 6.36 4.41
C ALA A 212 -12.12 6.09 3.79
N MET A 213 -11.71 6.87 2.78
CA MET A 213 -10.38 6.77 2.17
C MET A 213 -9.27 7.12 3.17
N LEU A 214 -9.44 8.18 3.97
CA LEU A 214 -8.51 8.57 5.05
C LEU A 214 -8.35 7.47 6.10
N ALA A 215 -9.47 6.86 6.52
CA ALA A 215 -9.45 5.75 7.48
C ALA A 215 -8.67 4.53 6.92
N ARG A 216 -8.84 4.21 5.63
CA ARG A 216 -8.06 3.15 4.97
C ARG A 216 -6.57 3.49 4.84
N MET A 217 -6.23 4.76 4.77
CA MET A 217 -4.84 5.22 4.83
C MET A 217 -4.25 5.17 6.24
N GLY A 218 -5.07 4.99 7.29
CA GLY A 218 -4.64 5.03 8.68
C GLY A 218 -4.40 6.45 9.20
N CYS A 219 -5.07 7.44 8.60
CA CYS A 219 -5.02 8.83 9.07
C CYS A 219 -5.91 9.02 10.31
N ASP A 220 -5.49 9.91 11.19
CA ASP A 220 -6.32 10.45 12.28
C ASP A 220 -7.17 11.59 11.72
N CYS A 221 -8.49 11.40 11.65
CA CYS A 221 -9.39 12.31 10.96
C CYS A 221 -10.16 13.23 11.93
N LEU A 222 -9.90 14.52 11.86
CA LEU A 222 -10.67 15.58 12.52
C LEU A 222 -11.83 16.02 11.59
N ASP A 223 -13.03 15.53 11.84
CA ASP A 223 -14.22 15.87 11.07
C ASP A 223 -14.86 17.14 11.60
N LEU A 224 -14.78 18.23 10.83
CA LEU A 224 -15.34 19.54 11.16
C LEU A 224 -16.79 19.72 10.64
N GLY A 225 -17.34 18.73 9.94
CA GLY A 225 -18.72 18.73 9.48
C GLY A 225 -18.96 19.56 8.21
N ILE A 226 -20.15 20.12 8.13
CA ILE A 226 -20.57 21.06 7.07
C ILE A 226 -20.40 22.48 7.60
N ILE A 227 -19.61 23.28 6.93
CA ILE A 227 -19.41 24.70 7.25
C ILE A 227 -20.22 25.53 6.24
N PRO A 228 -21.14 26.37 6.71
CA PRO A 228 -21.87 27.28 5.83
C PRO A 228 -20.95 28.22 5.04
N ASP A 229 -21.42 28.72 3.91
CA ASP A 229 -20.68 29.71 3.10
C ASP A 229 -20.64 31.13 3.77
N ASP A 230 -20.36 31.12 5.08
CA ASP A 230 -20.16 32.29 5.92
C ASP A 230 -18.68 32.56 6.17
N PRO A 231 -18.14 33.73 5.81
CA PRO A 231 -16.71 34.04 5.92
C PRO A 231 -16.14 33.88 7.33
N ALA A 232 -16.92 34.19 8.39
CA ALA A 232 -16.42 34.07 9.75
C ALA A 232 -16.32 32.62 10.21
N GLN A 233 -17.31 31.79 9.86
CA GLN A 233 -17.31 30.37 10.18
C GLN A 233 -16.25 29.62 9.38
N LEU A 234 -16.10 29.92 8.09
CA LEU A 234 -15.02 29.36 7.25
C LEU A 234 -13.64 29.71 7.83
N ARG A 235 -13.41 31.00 8.18
CA ARG A 235 -12.14 31.42 8.82
C ARG A 235 -11.87 30.67 10.10
N ALA A 236 -12.87 30.54 10.97
CA ALA A 236 -12.72 29.79 12.21
C ALA A 236 -12.37 28.30 11.96
N ALA A 237 -13.00 27.66 10.97
CA ALA A 237 -12.71 26.28 10.59
C ALA A 237 -11.29 26.11 10.03
N PHE A 238 -10.83 27.05 9.20
CA PHE A 238 -9.46 27.06 8.66
C PHE A 238 -8.42 27.21 9.77
N ILE A 239 -8.63 28.17 10.69
CA ILE A 239 -7.72 28.40 11.83
C ILE A 239 -7.66 27.16 12.71
N ARG A 240 -8.81 26.60 13.06
CA ARG A 240 -8.87 25.37 13.86
C ARG A 240 -8.15 24.19 13.19
N ALA A 241 -8.37 24.00 11.90
CA ALA A 241 -7.69 22.95 11.14
C ALA A 241 -6.16 23.15 11.10
N ASP A 242 -5.70 24.39 10.92
CA ASP A 242 -4.27 24.74 10.92
C ASP A 242 -3.60 24.49 12.28
N GLU A 243 -4.34 24.67 13.38
CA GLU A 243 -3.82 24.45 14.74
C GLU A 243 -3.82 22.98 15.17
N GLU A 244 -4.84 22.20 14.74
CA GLU A 244 -5.09 20.84 15.25
C GLU A 244 -4.66 19.72 14.31
N ALA A 245 -4.36 20.00 13.01
CA ALA A 245 -4.07 19.00 12.00
C ALA A 245 -2.80 19.30 11.18
N ASP A 246 -2.24 18.27 10.57
CA ASP A 246 -1.13 18.40 9.61
C ASP A 246 -1.62 18.78 8.21
N VAL A 247 -2.89 18.43 7.92
CA VAL A 247 -3.52 18.60 6.61
C VAL A 247 -4.96 19.04 6.79
N LEU A 248 -5.42 19.96 5.95
CA LEU A 248 -6.82 20.32 5.77
C LEU A 248 -7.29 19.89 4.37
N ILE A 249 -8.40 19.17 4.30
CA ILE A 249 -9.09 18.83 3.07
C ILE A 249 -10.48 19.48 3.08
N THR A 250 -10.84 20.17 1.98
CA THR A 250 -12.21 20.67 1.79
C THR A 250 -12.87 19.99 0.61
N THR A 251 -14.18 19.78 0.68
CA THR A 251 -14.99 19.36 -0.46
C THR A 251 -15.99 20.46 -0.79
N GLY A 252 -15.95 20.98 -2.01
CA GLY A 252 -16.64 22.22 -2.40
C GLY A 252 -15.78 23.47 -2.25
N GLY A 253 -16.29 24.63 -2.59
CA GLY A 253 -15.61 25.91 -2.42
C GLY A 253 -14.40 26.19 -3.34
N VAL A 254 -14.11 25.31 -4.33
CA VAL A 254 -12.97 25.46 -5.26
C VAL A 254 -13.40 25.75 -6.70
N SER A 255 -14.66 26.09 -6.92
CA SER A 255 -15.18 26.46 -8.25
C SER A 255 -14.78 27.88 -8.62
N VAL A 256 -14.43 28.11 -9.89
CA VAL A 256 -13.86 29.37 -10.41
C VAL A 256 -14.91 30.50 -10.52
N GLY A 257 -16.17 30.29 -10.13
CA GLY A 257 -17.27 31.25 -10.33
C GLY A 257 -17.93 31.83 -9.07
N GLU A 258 -17.89 31.10 -7.95
CA GLU A 258 -18.57 31.52 -6.69
C GLU A 258 -17.59 31.59 -5.49
N ALA A 259 -16.33 31.36 -5.70
CA ALA A 259 -15.30 31.15 -4.68
C ALA A 259 -14.57 32.45 -4.27
N ASP A 260 -15.14 33.64 -4.45
CA ASP A 260 -14.42 34.86 -4.11
C ASP A 260 -14.05 34.91 -2.61
N PHE A 261 -14.93 34.48 -1.72
CA PHE A 261 -14.63 34.47 -0.27
C PHE A 261 -13.64 33.41 0.13
N THR A 262 -13.81 32.15 -0.36
CA THR A 262 -12.86 31.07 -0.04
C THR A 262 -11.48 31.38 -0.60
N LYS A 263 -11.41 31.92 -1.81
CA LYS A 263 -10.14 32.32 -2.43
C LYS A 263 -9.49 33.48 -1.67
N GLN A 264 -10.25 34.55 -1.35
CA GLN A 264 -9.74 35.68 -0.58
C GLN A 264 -9.22 35.21 0.79
N LEU A 265 -10.00 34.36 1.48
CA LEU A 265 -9.61 33.80 2.78
C LEU A 265 -8.34 32.97 2.70
N LEU A 266 -8.20 32.17 1.66
CA LEU A 266 -7.01 31.35 1.43
C LEU A 266 -5.77 32.17 1.06
N ASP A 267 -5.96 33.25 0.28
CA ASP A 267 -4.90 34.23 -0.06
C ASP A 267 -4.44 35.01 1.20
N GLU A 268 -5.34 35.24 2.17
CA GLU A 268 -5.01 35.89 3.44
C GLU A 268 -4.33 34.93 4.45
N LEU A 269 -4.75 33.66 4.50
CA LEU A 269 -4.32 32.69 5.51
C LEU A 269 -3.11 31.86 5.08
N GLY A 270 -2.79 31.81 3.79
CA GLY A 270 -1.72 30.95 3.31
C GLY A 270 -1.28 31.20 1.87
N GLU A 271 -0.41 30.34 1.38
CA GLU A 271 0.07 30.34 -0.02
C GLU A 271 -0.62 29.22 -0.80
N ILE A 272 -1.75 29.53 -1.45
CA ILE A 272 -2.59 28.52 -2.10
C ILE A 272 -2.77 28.84 -3.59
N GLY A 273 -2.49 27.81 -4.41
CA GLY A 273 -2.70 27.83 -5.84
C GLY A 273 -4.01 27.14 -6.23
N PHE A 274 -4.80 27.79 -7.09
CA PHE A 274 -5.97 27.17 -7.73
C PHE A 274 -5.59 26.65 -9.11
N TRP A 275 -5.77 25.35 -9.32
CA TRP A 275 -5.33 24.68 -10.54
C TRP A 275 -6.51 24.25 -11.41
N LYS A 276 -6.32 24.32 -12.72
CA LYS A 276 -7.23 23.74 -13.71
C LYS A 276 -6.55 22.52 -14.31
N LEU A 277 -6.91 21.35 -13.82
CA LEU A 277 -6.27 20.08 -14.24
C LEU A 277 -6.76 19.63 -15.61
N ALA A 278 -5.86 19.06 -16.41
CA ALA A 278 -6.17 18.45 -17.71
C ALA A 278 -6.75 17.02 -17.57
N ILE A 279 -7.62 16.81 -16.58
CA ILE A 279 -8.28 15.51 -16.32
C ILE A 279 -9.79 15.61 -16.45
N LYS A 280 -10.44 14.47 -16.56
CA LYS A 280 -11.89 14.29 -16.53
C LYS A 280 -12.22 12.97 -15.82
N PRO A 281 -13.07 13.05 -14.74
CA PRO A 281 -13.54 14.24 -14.06
C PRO A 281 -12.47 14.87 -13.18
N GLY A 282 -12.71 16.06 -12.58
CA GLY A 282 -11.82 16.66 -11.58
C GLY A 282 -11.00 17.86 -12.07
N LYS A 283 -11.57 18.71 -12.93
CA LYS A 283 -10.87 19.89 -13.47
C LYS A 283 -10.41 20.90 -12.41
N PRO A 284 -11.27 21.40 -11.45
CA PRO A 284 -10.83 22.32 -10.41
C PRO A 284 -10.14 21.55 -9.28
N PHE A 285 -9.05 22.13 -8.78
CA PHE A 285 -8.30 21.62 -7.62
C PHE A 285 -7.56 22.79 -6.98
N ALA A 286 -7.48 22.81 -5.65
CA ALA A 286 -6.67 23.77 -4.92
C ALA A 286 -5.63 23.03 -4.08
N PHE A 287 -4.41 23.56 -4.06
CA PHE A 287 -3.32 23.03 -3.28
C PHE A 287 -2.45 24.17 -2.75
N GLY A 288 -1.98 24.03 -1.52
CA GLY A 288 -1.09 24.99 -0.94
C GLY A 288 -0.81 24.72 0.53
N ARG A 289 -0.36 25.76 1.23
CA ARG A 289 0.03 25.68 2.62
C ARG A 289 -0.60 26.81 3.42
N LEU A 290 -1.22 26.46 4.52
CA LEU A 290 -1.54 27.35 5.64
C LEU A 290 -0.27 27.55 6.49
N PRO A 291 -0.27 28.39 7.53
CA PRO A 291 0.91 28.59 8.36
C PRO A 291 1.57 27.30 8.86
N ARG A 292 0.79 26.26 9.17
CA ARG A 292 1.26 24.97 9.68
C ARG A 292 0.81 23.79 8.83
N ALA A 293 -0.47 23.75 8.43
CA ALA A 293 -1.09 22.62 7.74
C ALA A 293 -0.98 22.74 6.20
N TRP A 294 -0.93 21.61 5.52
CA TRP A 294 -1.11 21.55 4.08
C TRP A 294 -2.61 21.61 3.72
N PHE A 295 -2.92 22.22 2.62
CA PHE A 295 -4.30 22.39 2.17
C PHE A 295 -4.55 21.70 0.82
N PHE A 296 -5.68 20.97 0.74
CA PHE A 296 -6.21 20.37 -0.47
C PHE A 296 -7.69 20.70 -0.62
N GLY A 297 -8.04 21.40 -1.70
CA GLY A 297 -9.41 21.70 -2.05
C GLY A 297 -9.91 20.77 -3.17
N LEU A 298 -10.91 19.96 -2.87
CA LEU A 298 -11.52 19.01 -3.80
C LEU A 298 -12.74 19.57 -4.50
N PRO A 299 -13.04 19.12 -5.74
CA PRO A 299 -14.25 19.50 -6.45
C PRO A 299 -15.53 19.13 -5.68
N GLY A 300 -16.62 19.91 -5.84
CA GLY A 300 -17.93 19.61 -5.26
C GLY A 300 -18.60 18.38 -5.90
N ASN A 301 -18.39 18.10 -7.19
CA ASN A 301 -18.95 16.91 -7.84
C ASN A 301 -18.36 15.62 -7.25
N PRO A 302 -19.19 14.64 -6.81
CA PRO A 302 -18.73 13.51 -6.01
C PRO A 302 -17.69 12.62 -6.71
N VAL A 303 -17.90 12.25 -7.96
CA VAL A 303 -16.91 11.43 -8.69
C VAL A 303 -15.62 12.21 -8.93
N SER A 304 -15.70 13.53 -9.15
CA SER A 304 -14.52 14.39 -9.29
C SER A 304 -13.70 14.42 -8.00
N ALA A 305 -14.36 14.56 -6.85
CA ALA A 305 -13.70 14.56 -5.54
C ALA A 305 -12.95 13.24 -5.30
N MET A 306 -13.60 12.10 -5.56
CA MET A 306 -12.98 10.77 -5.37
C MET A 306 -11.78 10.55 -6.30
N VAL A 307 -11.93 10.85 -7.61
CA VAL A 307 -10.84 10.71 -8.59
C VAL A 307 -9.66 11.64 -8.24
N THR A 308 -9.95 12.90 -7.89
CA THR A 308 -8.90 13.86 -7.54
C THR A 308 -8.19 13.47 -6.24
N PHE A 309 -8.94 12.97 -5.26
CA PHE A 309 -8.35 12.44 -4.03
C PHE A 309 -7.42 11.27 -4.35
N ASP A 310 -7.90 10.28 -5.08
CA ASP A 310 -7.15 9.06 -5.40
C ASP A 310 -5.86 9.37 -6.21
N GLN A 311 -5.95 10.25 -7.20
CA GLN A 311 -4.85 10.53 -8.13
C GLN A 311 -3.83 11.57 -7.63
N LEU A 312 -4.23 12.48 -6.73
CA LEU A 312 -3.37 13.57 -6.26
C LEU A 312 -3.20 13.59 -4.73
N VAL A 313 -4.30 13.51 -3.97
CA VAL A 313 -4.24 13.68 -2.52
C VAL A 313 -3.64 12.45 -1.86
N GLN A 314 -4.01 11.26 -2.28
CA GLN A 314 -3.45 10.00 -1.75
C GLN A 314 -1.92 9.96 -1.81
N PRO A 315 -1.25 10.17 -2.97
CA PRO A 315 0.22 10.19 -3.01
C PRO A 315 0.84 11.31 -2.18
N ALA A 316 0.17 12.45 -2.07
CA ALA A 316 0.61 13.56 -1.22
C ALA A 316 0.56 13.19 0.27
N LEU A 317 -0.55 12.61 0.74
CA LEU A 317 -0.69 12.15 2.11
C LEU A 317 0.29 11.02 2.44
N ALA A 318 0.51 10.09 1.51
CA ALA A 318 1.51 9.04 1.67
C ALA A 318 2.91 9.64 1.90
N LYS A 319 3.30 10.64 1.11
CA LYS A 319 4.58 11.34 1.28
C LYS A 319 4.67 12.08 2.61
N LEU A 320 3.60 12.80 3.02
CA LEU A 320 3.53 13.49 4.31
C LEU A 320 3.63 12.50 5.50
N ALA A 321 3.05 11.32 5.37
CA ALA A 321 3.16 10.23 6.35
C ALA A 321 4.52 9.51 6.32
N GLY A 322 5.42 9.86 5.39
CA GLY A 322 6.71 9.20 5.21
C GLY A 322 6.61 7.82 4.56
N GLN A 323 5.48 7.49 3.94
CA GLN A 323 5.26 6.23 3.23
C GLN A 323 5.90 6.27 1.85
N ARG A 324 6.52 5.17 1.43
CA ARG A 324 6.88 4.94 0.03
C ARG A 324 5.60 4.73 -0.77
N PHE A 325 5.32 5.65 -1.67
CA PHE A 325 4.15 5.55 -2.54
C PHE A 325 4.54 4.87 -3.85
N GLU A 326 3.88 3.78 -4.14
CA GLU A 326 3.94 3.10 -5.44
C GLU A 326 2.71 3.49 -6.25
N ARG A 327 2.93 3.81 -7.52
CA ARG A 327 1.82 4.11 -8.42
C ARG A 327 0.91 2.88 -8.57
N PRO A 328 -0.40 3.07 -8.72
CA PRO A 328 -1.32 1.96 -9.01
C PRO A 328 -0.87 1.17 -10.24
N LEU A 329 -1.11 -0.15 -10.19
CA LEU A 329 -0.82 -1.03 -11.30
C LEU A 329 -1.69 -0.65 -12.51
N GLN A 330 -1.09 -0.47 -13.66
CA GLN A 330 -1.80 -0.28 -14.92
C GLN A 330 -1.73 -1.55 -15.76
N LEU A 331 -2.89 -2.01 -16.22
CA LEU A 331 -3.05 -3.20 -17.05
C LEU A 331 -3.59 -2.83 -18.41
N GLN A 332 -3.38 -3.70 -19.40
CA GLN A 332 -4.00 -3.59 -20.71
C GLN A 332 -5.25 -4.46 -20.74
N ALA A 333 -6.37 -3.89 -21.17
CA ALA A 333 -7.65 -4.58 -21.33
C ALA A 333 -8.27 -4.30 -22.68
N ILE A 334 -9.07 -5.21 -23.19
CA ILE A 334 -9.80 -5.05 -24.45
C ILE A 334 -11.13 -4.34 -24.14
N ALA A 335 -11.45 -3.28 -24.86
CA ALA A 335 -12.74 -2.61 -24.77
C ALA A 335 -13.84 -3.53 -25.30
N ALA A 336 -14.73 -4.00 -24.40
CA ALA A 336 -15.85 -4.86 -24.76
C ALA A 336 -17.04 -4.10 -25.40
N GLU A 337 -17.02 -2.77 -25.31
CA GLU A 337 -17.99 -1.85 -25.89
C GLU A 337 -17.32 -0.56 -26.37
N PRO A 338 -17.99 0.24 -27.22
CA PRO A 338 -17.43 1.52 -27.64
C PRO A 338 -17.36 2.51 -26.47
N LEU A 339 -16.19 3.16 -26.27
CA LEU A 339 -16.02 4.16 -25.24
C LEU A 339 -16.04 5.58 -25.83
N LYS A 340 -16.86 6.45 -25.26
CA LYS A 340 -16.94 7.85 -25.69
C LYS A 340 -15.77 8.63 -25.09
N LYS A 341 -14.96 9.25 -25.91
CA LYS A 341 -13.82 10.08 -25.52
C LYS A 341 -13.66 11.26 -26.50
N SER A 342 -13.38 12.43 -25.95
CA SER A 342 -12.95 13.60 -26.71
C SER A 342 -11.53 13.98 -26.31
N PRO A 343 -10.64 14.28 -27.27
CA PRO A 343 -9.28 14.73 -26.96
C PRO A 343 -9.22 15.96 -26.04
N GLY A 344 -8.05 16.22 -25.44
CA GLY A 344 -7.76 17.41 -24.66
C GLY A 344 -7.57 17.19 -23.16
N ARG A 345 -8.11 16.13 -22.58
CA ARG A 345 -7.94 15.77 -21.15
C ARG A 345 -7.70 14.28 -20.98
N LEU A 346 -6.90 13.90 -19.98
CA LEU A 346 -6.80 12.54 -19.49
C LEU A 346 -8.14 12.15 -18.85
N ASP A 347 -8.74 11.03 -19.28
CA ASP A 347 -10.09 10.65 -18.85
C ASP A 347 -10.05 9.39 -17.99
N PHE A 348 -10.56 9.48 -16.77
CA PHE A 348 -10.74 8.38 -15.82
C PHE A 348 -12.20 7.93 -15.84
N GLN A 349 -12.53 7.03 -16.77
CA GLN A 349 -13.88 6.48 -16.85
C GLN A 349 -14.03 5.32 -15.86
N ARG A 350 -15.20 5.24 -15.24
CA ARG A 350 -15.52 4.12 -14.32
C ARG A 350 -15.81 2.90 -15.18
N GLY A 351 -15.06 1.83 -14.91
CA GLY A 351 -15.09 0.59 -15.65
C GLY A 351 -15.35 -0.64 -14.79
N ILE A 352 -15.88 -1.66 -15.44
CA ILE A 352 -15.98 -3.01 -14.89
C ILE A 352 -15.05 -3.89 -15.72
N MET A 353 -13.95 -4.26 -15.10
CA MET A 353 -12.93 -5.15 -15.63
C MET A 353 -13.28 -6.60 -15.27
N SER A 354 -13.16 -7.52 -16.20
CA SER A 354 -13.41 -8.95 -16.03
C SER A 354 -12.53 -9.79 -16.94
N GLN A 355 -12.37 -11.07 -16.60
CA GLN A 355 -11.72 -12.03 -17.48
C GLN A 355 -12.69 -12.39 -18.61
N GLY A 356 -12.30 -12.16 -19.85
CA GLY A 356 -12.99 -12.57 -21.06
C GLY A 356 -12.28 -13.71 -21.79
N PRO A 357 -12.84 -14.19 -22.90
CA PRO A 357 -12.27 -15.30 -23.67
C PRO A 357 -10.89 -15.00 -24.28
N ASN A 358 -10.63 -13.73 -24.58
CA ASN A 358 -9.38 -13.29 -25.21
C ASN A 358 -8.42 -12.54 -24.24
N GLY A 359 -8.65 -12.66 -22.94
CA GLY A 359 -7.86 -11.98 -21.91
C GLY A 359 -8.71 -11.03 -21.06
N LEU A 360 -8.06 -10.00 -20.53
CA LEU A 360 -8.75 -9.01 -19.71
C LEU A 360 -9.62 -8.11 -20.58
N GLU A 361 -10.89 -8.01 -20.24
CA GLU A 361 -11.86 -7.15 -20.92
C GLU A 361 -12.40 -6.08 -19.98
N VAL A 362 -12.78 -4.93 -20.52
CA VAL A 362 -13.38 -3.84 -19.75
C VAL A 362 -14.58 -3.25 -20.47
N ARG A 363 -15.62 -2.96 -19.71
CA ARG A 363 -16.78 -2.19 -20.14
C ARG A 363 -17.01 -1.00 -19.21
N SER A 364 -17.67 0.03 -19.70
CA SER A 364 -18.03 1.19 -18.88
C SER A 364 -19.18 0.85 -17.93
N THR A 365 -19.31 1.59 -16.84
CA THR A 365 -20.50 1.52 -15.94
C THR A 365 -21.70 2.31 -16.50
N GLY A 366 -21.65 2.74 -17.77
CA GLY A 366 -22.68 3.55 -18.41
C GLY A 366 -22.37 5.04 -18.35
N SER A 367 -23.20 5.84 -17.68
CA SER A 367 -22.97 7.28 -17.61
C SER A 367 -21.65 7.65 -16.92
N GLN A 368 -20.85 8.47 -17.60
CA GLN A 368 -19.56 8.94 -17.11
C GLN A 368 -19.63 10.40 -16.61
N ASP A 369 -20.84 10.86 -16.27
CA ASP A 369 -21.03 12.16 -15.62
C ASP A 369 -20.42 12.19 -14.23
N SER A 370 -19.87 13.34 -13.84
CA SER A 370 -19.18 13.52 -12.56
C SER A 370 -20.13 13.57 -11.34
N ALA A 371 -21.42 13.73 -11.57
CA ALA A 371 -22.46 13.72 -10.53
C ALA A 371 -23.07 12.31 -10.31
N VAL A 372 -22.82 11.33 -11.21
CA VAL A 372 -23.38 9.98 -11.12
C VAL A 372 -22.52 9.11 -10.21
N PHE A 373 -22.72 9.24 -8.90
CA PHE A 373 -21.92 8.54 -7.88
C PHE A 373 -22.10 7.00 -7.93
N SER A 374 -23.29 6.51 -8.29
CA SER A 374 -23.55 5.07 -8.45
C SER A 374 -22.63 4.40 -9.47
N SER A 375 -22.11 5.16 -10.47
CA SER A 375 -21.14 4.64 -11.43
C SER A 375 -19.82 4.23 -10.79
N LEU A 376 -19.41 4.88 -9.70
CA LEU A 376 -18.19 4.54 -8.96
C LEU A 376 -18.39 3.28 -8.12
N SER A 377 -19.53 3.15 -7.44
CA SER A 377 -19.82 1.96 -6.61
C SER A 377 -20.01 0.67 -7.42
N GLN A 378 -20.32 0.77 -8.71
CA GLN A 378 -20.42 -0.36 -9.64
C GLN A 378 -19.07 -0.72 -10.28
N ALA A 379 -18.12 0.22 -10.30
CA ALA A 379 -16.83 0.04 -10.94
C ALA A 379 -15.88 -0.78 -10.07
N ASN A 380 -14.92 -1.44 -10.72
CA ASN A 380 -13.76 -2.07 -10.07
C ASN A 380 -12.43 -1.55 -10.63
N CYS A 381 -12.49 -0.63 -11.60
CA CYS A 381 -11.31 0.02 -12.18
C CYS A 381 -11.65 1.40 -12.75
N TYR A 382 -10.60 2.20 -12.96
CA TYR A 382 -10.65 3.28 -13.94
C TYR A 382 -10.22 2.75 -15.31
N ILE A 383 -10.94 3.14 -16.38
CA ILE A 383 -10.44 3.08 -17.75
C ILE A 383 -9.71 4.39 -17.98
N VAL A 384 -8.40 4.32 -18.15
CA VAL A 384 -7.53 5.50 -18.31
C VAL A 384 -7.32 5.76 -19.79
N LEU A 385 -7.95 6.81 -20.31
CA LEU A 385 -7.86 7.17 -21.71
C LEU A 385 -7.00 8.42 -21.88
N GLU A 386 -5.93 8.29 -22.62
CA GLU A 386 -4.89 9.28 -22.80
C GLU A 386 -5.45 10.61 -23.32
N ARG A 387 -4.75 11.69 -23.04
CA ARG A 387 -5.19 13.07 -23.35
C ARG A 387 -5.55 13.24 -24.82
N GLU A 388 -4.73 12.72 -25.71
CA GLU A 388 -4.85 12.90 -27.17
C GLU A 388 -5.80 11.89 -27.81
N ARG A 389 -6.22 10.85 -27.07
CA ARG A 389 -7.06 9.78 -27.60
C ARG A 389 -8.49 10.28 -27.89
N GLY A 390 -9.05 9.82 -29.00
CA GLY A 390 -10.44 9.99 -29.37
C GLY A 390 -11.32 8.82 -28.90
N ARG A 391 -12.46 8.62 -29.58
CA ARG A 391 -13.38 7.50 -29.34
C ARG A 391 -12.64 6.17 -29.47
N VAL A 392 -12.96 5.23 -28.61
CA VAL A 392 -12.44 3.86 -28.62
C VAL A 392 -13.48 2.93 -29.23
N ALA A 393 -13.09 2.10 -30.19
CA ALA A 393 -13.94 1.06 -30.79
C ALA A 393 -13.88 -0.23 -29.95
N VAL A 394 -14.88 -1.11 -30.16
CA VAL A 394 -14.86 -2.47 -29.60
C VAL A 394 -13.62 -3.22 -30.09
N GLY A 395 -12.97 -3.94 -29.21
CA GLY A 395 -11.76 -4.72 -29.53
C GLY A 395 -10.46 -3.94 -29.44
N GLU A 396 -10.49 -2.59 -29.29
CA GLU A 396 -9.28 -1.83 -29.07
C GLU A 396 -8.75 -2.02 -27.64
N THR A 397 -7.42 -1.99 -27.52
CA THR A 397 -6.74 -2.04 -26.22
C THR A 397 -6.79 -0.68 -25.54
N VAL A 398 -7.11 -0.71 -24.26
CA VAL A 398 -7.13 0.46 -23.36
C VAL A 398 -6.36 0.16 -22.08
N THR A 399 -5.84 1.19 -21.44
CA THR A 399 -5.24 1.07 -20.12
C THR A 399 -6.33 1.07 -19.05
N VAL A 400 -6.24 0.13 -18.11
CA VAL A 400 -7.11 0.10 -16.91
C VAL A 400 -6.26 0.17 -15.66
N GLU A 401 -6.78 0.87 -14.67
CA GLU A 401 -6.20 0.99 -13.34
C GLU A 401 -7.19 0.37 -12.34
N PRO A 402 -6.93 -0.88 -11.89
CA PRO A 402 -7.78 -1.54 -10.91
C PRO A 402 -7.88 -0.71 -9.62
N PHE A 403 -9.06 -0.68 -9.03
CA PHE A 403 -9.20 -0.03 -7.74
C PHE A 403 -8.30 -0.71 -6.72
N GLY A 404 -7.41 0.08 -6.14
CA GLY A 404 -6.53 -0.35 -5.08
C GLY A 404 -7.20 -0.31 -3.71
N GLY A 405 -6.39 -0.56 -2.67
CA GLY A 405 -6.86 -0.65 -1.30
C GLY A 405 -7.66 0.54 -0.74
N LEU A 406 -7.77 1.67 -1.44
CA LEU A 406 -8.58 2.81 -1.00
C LEU A 406 -10.05 2.70 -1.42
N LEU A 407 -10.33 2.13 -2.57
CA LEU A 407 -11.67 2.10 -3.16
C LEU A 407 -12.35 0.71 -3.08
N LEU A 408 -11.63 -0.31 -2.63
CA LEU A 408 -12.17 -1.67 -2.44
C LEU A 408 -12.42 -2.02 -0.98
#